data_8af60a6480892c0e990dc7290e063b15
#
_entry.id   8af60a6480892c0e990dc7290e063b15
#
_cell.length_a   1.000
_cell.length_b   1.000
_cell.length_c   1.000
_cell.angle_alpha   90.00
_cell.angle_beta   90.00
_cell.angle_gamma   90.00
#
_symmetry.space_group_name_H-M   'P 1'
#
loop_
_entity.id
_entity.type
_entity.pdbx_description
1 polymer ?
#
loop_
_entity_poly.entity_id
_entity_poly.type
_entity_poly.pdbx_seq_one_letter_code
_entity_poly.pdbx_strand_id
1 'polypeptide(L)'
;MTVVEKLRPIDADQQQRVIAYTQECLTRAVALYGRKLPPVEVLFDLRGQAAGQFRWTSRTRQCVIRYNPWVFAADFEHHLYDTVVHEVAHYLVYRLHGARTRPHGVEWRRVMQDFGIKPKATGRYTLHGVPVRRQQRHAYRCACRAHELSSTRHNRHQQGSAYICRRCGTPLQAVVASDA
;
A
#
# COMPACT_ATOMS: atom_id res chain seq x y z
N MET A 1 -35.00 7.65 -3.08
CA MET A 1 -33.99 6.97 -2.22
C MET A 1 -32.95 6.37 -3.15
N THR A 2 -31.80 7.00 -3.28
CA THR A 2 -30.70 6.51 -4.15
C THR A 2 -30.07 5.30 -3.46
N VAL A 3 -30.23 4.12 -4.02
CA VAL A 3 -29.54 2.92 -3.56
C VAL A 3 -28.04 3.16 -3.80
N VAL A 4 -27.28 3.41 -2.73
CA VAL A 4 -25.82 3.46 -2.83
C VAL A 4 -25.36 2.04 -3.11
N GLU A 5 -25.00 1.78 -4.36
CA GLU A 5 -24.49 0.47 -4.78
C GLU A 5 -23.21 0.16 -3.97
N LYS A 6 -23.25 -0.98 -3.27
CA LYS A 6 -22.12 -1.39 -2.44
C LYS A 6 -20.95 -1.76 -3.34
N LEU A 7 -19.82 -1.07 -3.21
CA LEU A 7 -18.60 -1.38 -3.95
C LEU A 7 -18.29 -2.88 -3.86
N ARG A 8 -18.00 -3.49 -5.00
CA ARG A 8 -17.53 -4.88 -5.12
C ARG A 8 -16.08 -4.88 -5.60
N PRO A 9 -15.29 -5.90 -5.29
CA PRO A 9 -13.94 -6.01 -5.84
C PRO A 9 -14.01 -6.20 -7.36
N ILE A 10 -12.93 -5.88 -8.06
CA ILE A 10 -12.83 -6.14 -9.51
C ILE A 10 -13.07 -7.62 -9.81
N ASP A 11 -13.81 -7.87 -10.87
CA ASP A 11 -14.15 -9.20 -11.36
C ASP A 11 -12.99 -9.91 -12.08
N ALA A 12 -13.25 -11.12 -12.57
CA ALA A 12 -12.24 -11.93 -13.26
C ALA A 12 -11.75 -11.28 -14.56
N ASP A 13 -12.62 -10.63 -15.32
CA ASP A 13 -12.26 -9.98 -16.59
C ASP A 13 -11.39 -8.75 -16.34
N GLN A 14 -11.74 -7.97 -15.34
CA GLN A 14 -10.94 -6.83 -14.90
C GLN A 14 -9.58 -7.27 -14.34
N GLN A 15 -9.51 -8.36 -13.57
CA GLN A 15 -8.25 -8.94 -13.11
C GLN A 15 -7.39 -9.40 -14.29
N GLN A 16 -8.00 -10.02 -15.30
CA GLN A 16 -7.28 -10.43 -16.51
C GLN A 16 -6.71 -9.23 -17.28
N ARG A 17 -7.44 -8.11 -17.36
CA ARG A 17 -6.93 -6.85 -17.94
C ARG A 17 -5.70 -6.33 -17.18
N VAL A 18 -5.72 -6.38 -15.84
CA VAL A 18 -4.57 -5.97 -15.01
C VAL A 18 -3.36 -6.88 -15.26
N ILE A 19 -3.57 -8.19 -15.35
CA ILE A 19 -2.50 -9.16 -15.65
C ILE A 19 -1.93 -8.88 -17.04
N ALA A 20 -2.77 -8.70 -18.05
CA ALA A 20 -2.36 -8.43 -19.42
C ALA A 20 -1.54 -7.14 -19.51
N TYR A 21 -2.00 -6.06 -18.88
CA TYR A 21 -1.28 -4.79 -18.86
C TYR A 21 0.04 -4.88 -18.06
N THR A 22 0.08 -5.64 -16.98
CA THR A 22 1.34 -5.93 -16.27
C THR A 22 2.34 -6.62 -17.21
N GLN A 23 1.89 -7.60 -17.99
CA GLN A 23 2.73 -8.30 -18.94
C GLN A 23 3.18 -7.41 -20.11
N GLU A 24 2.32 -6.52 -20.60
CA GLU A 24 2.65 -5.51 -21.60
C GLU A 24 3.76 -4.58 -21.09
N CYS A 25 3.64 -4.10 -19.85
CA CYS A 25 4.68 -3.29 -19.22
C CYS A 25 6.02 -4.03 -19.11
N LEU A 26 6.00 -5.32 -18.77
CA LEU A 26 7.23 -6.13 -18.72
C LEU A 26 7.84 -6.33 -20.10
N THR A 27 7.04 -6.57 -21.13
CA THR A 27 7.50 -6.66 -22.52
C THR A 27 8.13 -5.37 -22.99
N ARG A 28 7.49 -4.23 -22.70
CA ARG A 28 8.04 -2.90 -22.97
C ARG A 28 9.36 -2.68 -22.25
N ALA A 29 9.45 -3.11 -20.98
CA ALA A 29 10.69 -3.00 -20.21
C ALA A 29 11.85 -3.81 -20.81
N VAL A 30 11.60 -5.01 -21.33
CA VAL A 30 12.59 -5.82 -22.04
C VAL A 30 13.14 -5.05 -23.25
N ALA A 31 12.28 -4.40 -24.01
CA ALA A 31 12.67 -3.58 -25.16
C ALA A 31 13.48 -2.33 -24.73
N LEU A 32 13.06 -1.64 -23.67
CA LEU A 32 13.72 -0.42 -23.18
C LEU A 32 15.10 -0.68 -22.56
N TYR A 33 15.25 -1.76 -21.79
CA TYR A 33 16.44 -2.01 -20.98
C TYR A 33 17.34 -3.12 -21.54
N GLY A 34 16.94 -3.79 -22.62
CA GLY A 34 17.73 -4.84 -23.27
C GLY A 34 18.02 -6.07 -22.39
N ARG A 35 17.21 -6.32 -21.36
CA ARG A 35 17.44 -7.40 -20.38
C ARG A 35 16.23 -8.31 -20.27
N LYS A 36 16.47 -9.61 -20.30
CA LYS A 36 15.44 -10.59 -19.97
C LYS A 36 15.02 -10.43 -18.51
N LEU A 37 13.71 -10.39 -18.30
CA LEU A 37 13.11 -10.29 -16.98
C LEU A 37 12.51 -11.66 -16.62
N PRO A 38 12.85 -12.23 -15.46
CA PRO A 38 12.18 -13.42 -14.97
C PRO A 38 10.69 -13.14 -14.75
N PRO A 39 9.83 -14.17 -14.79
CA PRO A 39 8.41 -14.00 -14.53
C PRO A 39 8.19 -13.43 -13.12
N VAL A 40 7.13 -12.65 -12.97
CA VAL A 40 6.64 -12.15 -11.69
C VAL A 40 5.20 -12.65 -11.52
N GLU A 41 4.92 -13.14 -10.33
CA GLU A 41 3.57 -13.58 -9.95
C GLU A 41 2.70 -12.35 -9.69
N VAL A 42 1.43 -12.39 -10.14
CA VAL A 42 0.45 -11.34 -9.88
C VAL A 42 -0.68 -11.92 -9.02
N LEU A 43 -0.95 -11.27 -7.88
CA LEU A 43 -2.01 -11.67 -6.95
C LEU A 43 -2.98 -10.52 -6.67
N PHE A 44 -4.25 -10.87 -6.41
CA PHE A 44 -5.33 -9.92 -6.05
C PHE A 44 -5.79 -10.12 -4.60
N ASP A 45 -4.86 -10.27 -3.70
CA ASP A 45 -5.09 -10.61 -2.29
C ASP A 45 -4.80 -9.46 -1.32
N LEU A 46 -4.36 -8.31 -1.82
CA LEU A 46 -4.06 -7.15 -1.00
C LEU A 46 -5.34 -6.57 -0.40
N ARG A 47 -5.24 -6.08 0.83
CA ARG A 47 -6.33 -5.50 1.60
C ARG A 47 -5.89 -4.17 2.23
N GLY A 48 -6.86 -3.38 2.67
CA GLY A 48 -6.60 -2.09 3.31
C GLY A 48 -6.48 -0.96 2.31
N GLN A 49 -5.60 0.03 2.57
CA GLN A 49 -5.55 1.28 1.80
C GLN A 49 -4.56 1.26 0.63
N ALA A 50 -3.62 0.33 0.62
CA ALA A 50 -2.65 0.25 -0.47
C ALA A 50 -3.30 -0.34 -1.72
N ALA A 51 -3.09 0.30 -2.88
CA ALA A 51 -3.58 -0.16 -4.17
C ALA A 51 -2.73 -1.30 -4.74
N GLY A 52 -1.41 -1.23 -4.57
CA GLY A 52 -0.45 -2.23 -5.01
C GLY A 52 0.67 -2.45 -4.01
N GLN A 53 1.42 -3.50 -4.21
CA GLN A 53 2.62 -3.82 -3.45
C GLN A 53 3.51 -4.78 -4.23
N PHE A 54 4.73 -4.35 -4.54
CA PHE A 54 5.79 -5.27 -4.96
C PHE A 54 6.46 -5.90 -3.74
N ARG A 55 6.70 -7.21 -3.79
CA ARG A 55 7.46 -7.97 -2.78
C ARG A 55 8.46 -8.90 -3.43
N TRP A 56 9.56 -9.16 -2.75
CA TRP A 56 10.54 -10.17 -3.10
C TRP A 56 10.99 -10.91 -1.84
N THR A 57 11.37 -12.17 -2.02
CA THR A 57 11.86 -13.03 -0.93
C THR A 57 13.36 -13.22 -1.09
N SER A 58 14.14 -12.85 -0.10
CA SER A 58 15.63 -12.91 -0.16
C SER A 58 16.15 -14.33 -0.42
N ARG A 59 15.54 -15.34 0.20
CA ARG A 59 15.96 -16.73 0.08
C ARG A 59 15.70 -17.34 -1.29
N THR A 60 14.52 -17.13 -1.86
CA THR A 60 14.12 -17.73 -3.14
C THR A 60 14.27 -16.80 -4.34
N ARG A 61 14.52 -15.51 -4.10
CA ARG A 61 14.49 -14.43 -5.10
C ARG A 61 13.17 -14.35 -5.88
N GLN A 62 12.13 -14.96 -5.37
CA GLN A 62 10.80 -14.93 -5.92
C GLN A 62 10.21 -13.54 -5.80
N CYS A 63 9.64 -13.05 -6.87
CA CYS A 63 9.02 -11.73 -6.95
C CYS A 63 7.52 -11.86 -7.14
N VAL A 64 6.76 -11.04 -6.43
CA VAL A 64 5.30 -11.01 -6.48
C VAL A 64 4.83 -9.55 -6.54
N ILE A 65 3.92 -9.26 -7.43
CA ILE A 65 3.15 -8.02 -7.44
C ILE A 65 1.75 -8.33 -6.92
N ARG A 66 1.33 -7.62 -5.90
CA ARG A 66 0.02 -7.80 -5.28
C ARG A 66 -0.82 -6.56 -5.51
N TYR A 67 -2.03 -6.73 -5.98
CA TYR A 67 -3.00 -5.66 -6.18
C TYR A 67 -4.18 -5.79 -5.22
N ASN A 68 -4.78 -4.64 -4.88
CA ASN A 68 -5.97 -4.60 -4.04
C ASN A 68 -7.22 -4.50 -4.93
N PRO A 69 -8.00 -5.58 -5.06
CA PRO A 69 -9.14 -5.60 -5.96
C PRO A 69 -10.25 -4.62 -5.58
N TRP A 70 -10.32 -4.21 -4.31
CA TRP A 70 -11.28 -3.23 -3.83
C TRP A 70 -10.88 -1.80 -4.17
N VAL A 71 -9.59 -1.49 -4.06
CA VAL A 71 -9.08 -0.16 -4.43
C VAL A 71 -9.16 0.03 -5.94
N PHE A 72 -8.82 -1.00 -6.71
CA PHE A 72 -9.00 -0.98 -8.17
C PHE A 72 -10.46 -0.75 -8.58
N ALA A 73 -11.42 -1.34 -7.88
CA ALA A 73 -12.83 -1.15 -8.18
C ALA A 73 -13.32 0.29 -7.95
N ALA A 74 -12.66 1.07 -7.09
CA ALA A 74 -13.04 2.46 -6.85
C ALA A 74 -12.67 3.40 -8.01
N ASP A 75 -11.59 3.10 -8.74
CA ASP A 75 -11.16 3.85 -9.93
C ASP A 75 -10.29 2.93 -10.81
N PHE A 76 -10.94 2.08 -11.59
CA PHE A 76 -10.28 0.98 -12.30
C PHE A 76 -9.25 1.48 -13.32
N GLU A 77 -9.62 2.43 -14.18
CA GLU A 77 -8.75 2.90 -15.25
C GLU A 77 -7.53 3.64 -14.69
N HIS A 78 -7.71 4.46 -13.66
CA HIS A 78 -6.59 5.11 -12.99
C HIS A 78 -5.61 4.07 -12.42
N HIS A 79 -6.11 3.07 -11.69
CA HIS A 79 -5.24 2.06 -11.10
C HIS A 79 -4.60 1.14 -12.14
N LEU A 80 -5.32 0.84 -13.23
CA LEU A 80 -4.77 0.05 -14.33
C LEU A 80 -3.52 0.73 -14.91
N TYR A 81 -3.57 2.02 -15.21
CA TYR A 81 -2.48 2.71 -15.91
C TYR A 81 -1.42 3.32 -14.99
N ASP A 82 -1.76 3.66 -13.76
CA ASP A 82 -0.83 4.30 -12.81
C ASP A 82 -0.26 3.29 -11.79
N THR A 83 -1.13 2.56 -11.08
CA THR A 83 -0.68 1.61 -10.05
C THR A 83 0.07 0.42 -10.63
N VAL A 84 -0.35 -0.11 -11.79
CA VAL A 84 0.37 -1.22 -12.43
C VAL A 84 1.79 -0.79 -12.80
N VAL A 85 1.97 0.35 -13.44
CA VAL A 85 3.30 0.87 -13.78
C VAL A 85 4.13 1.14 -12.52
N HIS A 86 3.52 1.65 -11.45
CA HIS A 86 4.16 1.89 -10.16
C HIS A 86 4.79 0.61 -9.58
N GLU A 87 4.03 -0.49 -9.53
CA GLU A 87 4.52 -1.76 -8.98
C GLU A 87 5.50 -2.47 -9.92
N VAL A 88 5.28 -2.39 -11.22
CA VAL A 88 6.24 -2.85 -12.23
C VAL A 88 7.55 -2.07 -12.11
N ALA A 89 7.52 -0.76 -11.87
CA ALA A 89 8.72 0.03 -11.65
C ALA A 89 9.52 -0.44 -10.43
N HIS A 90 8.87 -0.81 -9.33
CA HIS A 90 9.55 -1.42 -8.18
C HIS A 90 10.21 -2.76 -8.55
N TYR A 91 9.52 -3.61 -9.29
CA TYR A 91 10.08 -4.87 -9.79
C TYR A 91 11.30 -4.63 -10.68
N LEU A 92 11.21 -3.69 -11.63
CA LEU A 92 12.30 -3.35 -12.54
C LEU A 92 13.52 -2.80 -11.81
N VAL A 93 13.33 -1.89 -10.87
CA VAL A 93 14.42 -1.37 -10.03
C VAL A 93 15.12 -2.48 -9.27
N TYR A 94 14.35 -3.41 -8.68
CA TYR A 94 14.93 -4.57 -8.02
C TYR A 94 15.76 -5.44 -8.97
N ARG A 95 15.31 -5.65 -10.21
CA ARG A 95 16.00 -6.48 -11.21
C ARG A 95 17.21 -5.80 -11.83
N LEU A 96 17.16 -4.49 -12.01
CA LEU A 96 18.23 -3.71 -12.66
C LEU A 96 19.30 -3.27 -11.67
N HIS A 97 18.92 -2.88 -10.45
CA HIS A 97 19.80 -2.24 -9.47
C HIS A 97 19.93 -3.01 -8.15
N GLY A 98 19.12 -4.06 -7.93
CA GLY A 98 19.18 -4.91 -6.74
C GLY A 98 18.35 -4.38 -5.56
N ALA A 99 18.45 -5.10 -4.43
CA ALA A 99 17.58 -4.92 -3.25
C ALA A 99 17.94 -3.70 -2.37
N ARG A 100 19.10 -3.08 -2.57
CA ARG A 100 19.58 -2.00 -1.70
C ARG A 100 19.16 -0.60 -2.18
N THR A 101 18.41 -0.51 -3.28
CA THR A 101 17.89 0.76 -3.79
C THR A 101 16.82 1.33 -2.88
N ARG A 102 16.80 2.66 -2.75
CA ARG A 102 15.78 3.35 -1.95
C ARG A 102 14.42 3.25 -2.63
N PRO A 103 13.36 2.81 -1.95
CA PRO A 103 12.01 2.88 -2.48
C PRO A 103 11.67 4.30 -2.96
N HIS A 104 11.08 4.43 -4.15
CA HIS A 104 10.78 5.71 -4.80
C HIS A 104 12.00 6.64 -4.97
N GLY A 105 13.22 6.05 -5.01
CA GLY A 105 14.47 6.73 -5.27
C GLY A 105 14.59 7.22 -6.71
N VAL A 106 15.80 7.62 -7.08
CA VAL A 106 16.12 8.17 -8.42
C VAL A 106 15.87 7.14 -9.52
N GLU A 107 16.22 5.89 -9.26
CA GLU A 107 16.05 4.77 -10.19
C GLU A 107 14.57 4.50 -10.47
N TRP A 108 13.75 4.46 -9.43
CA TRP A 108 12.31 4.27 -9.57
C TRP A 108 11.65 5.42 -10.34
N ARG A 109 12.03 6.67 -10.02
CA ARG A 109 11.50 7.84 -10.73
C ARG A 109 11.84 7.81 -12.21
N ARG A 110 13.06 7.39 -12.55
CA ARG A 110 13.47 7.26 -13.93
C ARG A 110 12.63 6.21 -14.66
N VAL A 111 12.45 5.04 -14.07
CA VAL A 111 11.59 4.00 -14.65
C VAL A 111 10.17 4.53 -14.89
N MET A 112 9.56 5.20 -13.93
CA MET A 112 8.23 5.81 -14.10
C MET A 112 8.20 6.78 -15.29
N GLN A 113 9.22 7.62 -15.44
CA GLN A 113 9.35 8.57 -16.57
C GLN A 113 9.54 7.85 -17.91
N ASP A 114 10.34 6.79 -17.96
CA ASP A 114 10.55 5.96 -19.16
C ASP A 114 9.22 5.31 -19.62
N PHE A 115 8.30 5.07 -18.69
CA PHE A 115 6.93 4.63 -18.96
C PHE A 115 5.95 5.79 -19.26
N GLY A 116 6.41 7.05 -19.23
CA GLY A 116 5.58 8.22 -19.49
C GLY A 116 4.67 8.62 -18.32
N ILE A 117 4.89 8.07 -17.12
CA ILE A 117 4.10 8.36 -15.93
C ILE A 117 4.85 9.32 -15.02
N LYS A 118 4.15 10.37 -14.56
CA LYS A 118 4.70 11.30 -13.57
C LYS A 118 4.96 10.59 -12.24
N PRO A 119 6.20 10.54 -11.72
CA PRO A 119 6.52 9.82 -10.50
C PRO A 119 5.82 10.41 -9.28
N LYS A 120 4.92 9.65 -8.66
CA LYS A 120 4.27 9.99 -7.39
C LYS A 120 4.47 8.82 -6.43
N ALA A 121 5.19 9.05 -5.33
CA ALA A 121 5.50 8.01 -4.34
C ALA A 121 4.25 7.50 -3.59
N THR A 122 3.23 8.32 -3.46
CA THR A 122 1.95 7.97 -2.80
C THR A 122 0.79 8.51 -3.63
N GLY A 123 -0.16 7.63 -3.95
CA GLY A 123 -1.46 8.01 -4.51
C GLY A 123 -2.37 8.59 -3.42
N ARG A 124 -3.11 9.64 -3.77
CA ARG A 124 -4.29 10.08 -3.00
C ARG A 124 -5.51 9.71 -3.83
N TYR A 125 -6.18 8.64 -3.45
CA TYR A 125 -7.41 8.19 -4.10
C TYR A 125 -8.52 8.05 -3.07
N THR A 126 -9.74 8.16 -3.55
CA THR A 126 -10.93 8.01 -2.71
C THR A 126 -11.10 6.53 -2.35
N LEU A 127 -11.14 6.24 -1.06
CA LEU A 127 -11.35 4.88 -0.54
C LEU A 127 -12.82 4.68 -0.11
N HIS A 128 -13.74 5.44 -0.71
CA HIS A 128 -15.16 5.29 -0.37
C HIS A 128 -15.65 3.89 -0.75
N GLY A 129 -16.25 3.19 0.22
CA GLY A 129 -16.71 1.81 0.03
C GLY A 129 -15.64 0.72 0.07
N VAL A 130 -14.34 1.07 0.06
CA VAL A 130 -13.26 0.08 0.20
C VAL A 130 -13.25 -0.47 1.63
N PRO A 131 -13.22 -1.81 1.82
CA PRO A 131 -13.14 -2.42 3.13
C PRO A 131 -11.78 -2.16 3.76
N VAL A 132 -11.67 -1.10 4.53
CA VAL A 132 -10.46 -0.80 5.31
C VAL A 132 -10.70 -1.17 6.78
N ARG A 133 -9.78 -1.88 7.38
CA ARG A 133 -9.82 -2.12 8.82
C ARG A 133 -9.69 -0.78 9.53
N ARG A 134 -10.77 -0.31 10.12
CA ARG A 134 -10.70 0.86 11.00
C ARG A 134 -9.88 0.49 12.21
N GLN A 135 -8.75 1.18 12.38
CA GLN A 135 -7.93 0.98 13.56
C GLN A 135 -8.64 1.60 14.76
N GLN A 136 -9.06 0.79 15.71
CA GLN A 136 -9.65 1.28 16.95
C GLN A 136 -8.63 2.17 17.66
N ARG A 137 -9.08 3.35 18.08
CA ARG A 137 -8.32 4.30 18.85
C ARG A 137 -8.77 4.24 20.31
N HIS A 138 -7.81 4.25 21.20
CA HIS A 138 -8.06 4.23 22.64
C HIS A 138 -7.65 5.56 23.22
N ALA A 139 -8.57 6.18 23.96
CA ALA A 139 -8.34 7.50 24.57
C ALA A 139 -7.38 7.40 25.74
N TYR A 140 -6.42 8.29 25.75
CA TYR A 140 -5.43 8.48 26.82
C TYR A 140 -5.30 9.96 27.14
N ARG A 141 -4.75 10.27 28.30
CA ARG A 141 -4.46 11.65 28.71
C ARG A 141 -3.11 11.74 29.43
N CYS A 142 -2.47 12.85 29.31
CA CYS A 142 -1.37 13.27 30.18
C CYS A 142 -1.75 14.57 30.90
N ALA A 143 -0.86 15.13 31.67
CA ALA A 143 -1.12 16.38 32.39
C ALA A 143 -1.45 17.56 31.45
N CYS A 144 -1.02 17.57 30.18
CA CYS A 144 -1.14 18.73 29.31
C CYS A 144 -2.11 18.56 28.14
N ARG A 145 -2.54 17.33 27.76
CA ARG A 145 -3.45 17.11 26.62
C ARG A 145 -4.01 15.68 26.55
N ALA A 146 -5.04 15.51 25.72
CA ALA A 146 -5.53 14.22 25.30
C ALA A 146 -4.61 13.59 24.24
N HIS A 147 -4.62 12.26 24.17
CA HIS A 147 -3.89 11.42 23.22
C HIS A 147 -4.78 10.28 22.75
N GLU A 148 -4.43 9.71 21.61
CA GLU A 148 -5.03 8.48 21.10
C GLU A 148 -3.93 7.45 20.83
N LEU A 149 -4.08 6.27 21.40
CA LEU A 149 -3.22 5.14 21.10
C LEU A 149 -3.91 4.15 20.18
N SER A 150 -3.15 3.56 19.24
CA SER A 150 -3.61 2.41 18.47
C SER A 150 -3.80 1.18 19.37
N SER A 151 -4.64 0.22 18.98
CA SER A 151 -4.84 -1.01 19.74
C SER A 151 -3.54 -1.74 20.06
N THR A 152 -2.57 -1.73 19.15
CA THR A 152 -1.24 -2.32 19.41
C THR A 152 -0.52 -1.63 20.59
N ARG A 153 -0.56 -0.30 20.63
CA ARG A 153 0.06 0.46 21.73
C ARG A 153 -0.74 0.34 23.02
N HIS A 154 -2.07 0.34 22.92
CA HIS A 154 -2.97 0.10 24.04
C HIS A 154 -2.68 -1.25 24.69
N ASN A 155 -2.65 -2.33 23.92
CA ASN A 155 -2.37 -3.67 24.42
C ASN A 155 -0.98 -3.78 25.09
N ARG A 156 0.06 -3.15 24.49
CA ARG A 156 1.37 -3.07 25.12
C ARG A 156 1.35 -2.29 26.42
N HIS A 157 0.58 -1.20 26.49
CA HIS A 157 0.39 -0.45 27.73
C HIS A 157 -0.27 -1.31 28.82
N GLN A 158 -1.31 -2.05 28.48
CA GLN A 158 -1.96 -3.00 29.39
C GLN A 158 -1.01 -4.11 29.87
N GLN A 159 0.01 -4.42 29.09
CA GLN A 159 1.08 -5.38 29.43
C GLN A 159 2.27 -4.74 30.14
N GLY A 160 2.13 -3.50 30.64
CA GLY A 160 3.14 -2.82 31.44
C GLY A 160 4.08 -1.87 30.67
N SER A 161 3.93 -1.69 29.36
CA SER A 161 4.74 -0.70 28.63
C SER A 161 4.27 0.73 28.95
N ALA A 162 5.17 1.59 29.41
CA ALA A 162 4.88 3.00 29.66
C ALA A 162 5.03 3.84 28.38
N TYR A 163 4.08 4.74 28.13
CA TYR A 163 4.16 5.77 27.10
C TYR A 163 4.20 7.15 27.76
N ILE A 164 5.14 7.98 27.36
CA ILE A 164 5.41 9.30 27.94
C ILE A 164 5.05 10.39 26.93
N CYS A 165 4.42 11.45 27.40
CA CYS A 165 4.14 12.62 26.58
C CYS A 165 5.43 13.37 26.27
N ARG A 166 5.77 13.53 24.99
CA ARG A 166 6.97 14.24 24.54
C ARG A 166 6.98 15.73 24.91
N ARG A 167 5.82 16.31 25.22
CA ARG A 167 5.70 17.74 25.57
C ARG A 167 5.89 18.01 27.07
N CYS A 168 5.28 17.22 27.93
CA CYS A 168 5.30 17.47 29.38
C CYS A 168 6.03 16.41 30.21
N GLY A 169 6.57 15.36 29.58
CA GLY A 169 7.31 14.30 30.25
C GLY A 169 6.47 13.36 31.11
N THR A 170 5.15 13.59 31.26
CA THR A 170 4.30 12.74 32.10
C THR A 170 3.84 11.47 31.39
N PRO A 171 3.67 10.35 32.13
CA PRO A 171 3.10 9.13 31.56
C PRO A 171 1.67 9.33 31.06
N LEU A 172 1.31 8.59 30.00
CA LEU A 172 -0.04 8.54 29.49
C LEU A 172 -0.88 7.61 30.35
N GLN A 173 -2.05 8.07 30.76
CA GLN A 173 -3.07 7.28 31.48
C GLN A 173 -4.24 7.01 30.57
N ALA A 174 -4.79 5.78 30.62
CA ALA A 174 -6.00 5.45 29.89
C ALA A 174 -7.18 6.26 30.44
N VAL A 175 -8.00 6.80 29.54
CA VAL A 175 -9.27 7.40 29.94
C VAL A 175 -10.28 6.25 30.01
N VAL A 176 -10.68 5.89 31.23
CA VAL A 176 -11.78 4.95 31.45
C VAL A 176 -13.04 5.71 31.10
N ALA A 177 -13.87 5.19 30.19
CA ALA A 177 -15.21 5.69 29.99
C ALA A 177 -15.95 5.43 31.32
N SER A 178 -16.18 6.48 32.10
CA SER A 178 -17.14 6.38 33.20
C SER A 178 -18.50 6.20 32.56
N ASP A 179 -19.18 5.13 32.91
CA ASP A 179 -20.56 4.90 32.58
C ASP A 179 -21.36 6.14 33.00
N ALA A 180 -21.94 6.84 31.99
CA ALA A 180 -22.88 7.90 32.16
C ALA A 180 -24.29 7.37 31.83
#